data_616db4441633334b5d1afa5bdfe2a8c0
#
_entry.id   616db4441633334b5d1afa5bdfe2a8c0
#
_cell.length_a   1.000
_cell.length_b   1.000
_cell.length_c   1.000
_cell.angle_alpha   90.00
_cell.angle_beta   90.00
_cell.angle_gamma   90.00
#
_symmetry.space_group_name_H-M   'P 1'
#
loop_
_entity.id
_entity.type
_entity.pdbx_description
1 polymer ?
#
loop_
_entity_poly.entity_id
_entity_poly.type
_entity_poly.pdbx_seq_one_letter_code
_entity_poly.pdbx_strand_id
1 'polypeptide(L)'
;MVNKKTTPGWVVWFVGLPGAGKSTYARAVFEALQRERVDVRYLSMDVRRKTYIPVPEYTETERTNAYRSFVEEAAQIAYHGKNVIMDGTAHRLPMREQMRRLIPRFAEIFVRCSLETAMQRERDRPEGTVMADLYEKALKRKKTSIQIEGLGEVIGVDTEFEENPSAECIIDSDLESINQGRDKVLAFLDRWL
;
A
#
# COMPACT_ATOMS: atom_id res chain seq x y z
N MET A 1 -12.38 -35.36 -14.76
CA MET A 1 -11.35 -34.79 -13.90
C MET A 1 -12.05 -33.81 -12.96
N VAL A 2 -12.10 -34.09 -11.67
CA VAL A 2 -12.70 -33.21 -10.66
C VAL A 2 -11.80 -32.00 -10.53
N ASN A 3 -12.28 -30.83 -10.96
CA ASN A 3 -11.57 -29.55 -10.77
C ASN A 3 -11.45 -29.33 -9.25
N LYS A 4 -10.28 -29.62 -8.68
CA LYS A 4 -9.99 -29.28 -7.28
C LYS A 4 -10.15 -27.76 -7.16
N LYS A 5 -11.23 -27.29 -6.55
CA LYS A 5 -11.38 -25.88 -6.20
C LYS A 5 -10.23 -25.53 -5.27
N THR A 6 -9.23 -24.84 -5.80
CA THR A 6 -8.11 -24.33 -5.01
C THR A 6 -8.68 -23.31 -4.02
N THR A 7 -8.43 -23.51 -2.73
CA THR A 7 -8.81 -22.51 -1.73
C THR A 7 -7.99 -21.25 -2.02
N PRO A 8 -8.62 -20.07 -2.14
CA PRO A 8 -7.90 -18.83 -2.36
C PRO A 8 -6.86 -18.58 -1.26
N GLY A 9 -5.70 -18.06 -1.65
CA GLY A 9 -4.71 -17.54 -0.71
C GLY A 9 -5.26 -16.34 0.07
N TRP A 10 -4.57 -15.96 1.12
CA TRP A 10 -4.86 -14.72 1.83
C TRP A 10 -4.20 -13.51 1.16
N VAL A 11 -4.77 -12.34 1.42
CA VAL A 11 -4.22 -11.05 0.96
C VAL A 11 -4.09 -10.12 2.15
N VAL A 12 -2.91 -9.53 2.33
CA VAL A 12 -2.72 -8.42 3.27
C VAL A 12 -2.27 -7.18 2.51
N TRP A 13 -2.84 -6.02 2.85
CA TRP A 13 -2.55 -4.76 2.19
C TRP A 13 -1.98 -3.73 3.15
N PHE A 14 -0.70 -3.39 2.98
CA PHE A 14 -0.06 -2.31 3.71
C PHE A 14 -0.48 -0.96 3.13
N VAL A 15 -1.22 -0.19 3.89
CA VAL A 15 -1.79 1.11 3.51
C VAL A 15 -1.31 2.22 4.43
N GLY A 16 -1.45 3.48 4.02
CA GLY A 16 -1.02 4.65 4.80
C GLY A 16 -0.46 5.76 3.91
N LEU A 17 -0.06 6.87 4.50
CA LEU A 17 0.48 8.03 3.79
C LEU A 17 1.73 7.70 2.95
N PRO A 18 2.01 8.41 1.84
CA PRO A 18 3.35 8.45 1.26
C PRO A 18 4.37 8.78 2.35
N GLY A 19 5.51 8.09 2.42
CA GLY A 19 6.49 8.28 3.50
C GLY A 19 6.19 7.56 4.83
N ALA A 20 5.01 6.93 5.02
CA ALA A 20 4.68 6.23 6.26
C ALA A 20 5.54 4.98 6.56
N GLY A 21 6.30 4.48 5.58
CA GLY A 21 7.14 3.28 5.78
C GLY A 21 6.48 1.97 5.32
N LYS A 22 5.34 2.02 4.60
CA LYS A 22 4.61 0.84 4.11
C LYS A 22 5.51 -0.19 3.45
N SER A 23 6.30 0.24 2.46
CA SER A 23 7.18 -0.65 1.69
C SER A 23 8.26 -1.29 2.57
N THR A 24 8.74 -0.57 3.58
CA THR A 24 9.75 -1.06 4.52
C THR A 24 9.20 -2.19 5.37
N TYR A 25 8.04 -1.99 6.00
CA TYR A 25 7.39 -3.02 6.81
C TYR A 25 6.91 -4.20 5.95
N ALA A 26 6.27 -3.92 4.80
CA ALA A 26 5.78 -4.95 3.90
C ALA A 26 6.90 -5.86 3.38
N ARG A 27 8.07 -5.30 3.02
CA ARG A 27 9.24 -6.08 2.62
C ARG A 27 9.82 -6.89 3.77
N ALA A 28 9.91 -6.32 4.98
CA ALA A 28 10.41 -7.04 6.14
C ALA A 28 9.52 -8.25 6.49
N VAL A 29 8.19 -8.11 6.38
CA VAL A 29 7.25 -9.23 6.54
C VAL A 29 7.39 -10.24 5.40
N PHE A 30 7.46 -9.77 4.15
CA PHE A 30 7.64 -10.64 2.99
C PHE A 30 8.90 -11.49 3.09
N GLU A 31 10.04 -10.91 3.44
CA GLU A 31 11.31 -11.62 3.61
C GLU A 31 11.25 -12.64 4.75
N ALA A 32 10.58 -12.32 5.86
CA ALA A 32 10.39 -13.26 6.96
C ALA A 32 9.58 -14.48 6.52
N LEU A 33 8.44 -14.27 5.85
CA LEU A 33 7.59 -15.34 5.31
C LEU A 33 8.32 -16.19 4.26
N GLN A 34 9.17 -15.56 3.43
CA GLN A 34 9.99 -16.33 2.47
C GLN A 34 11.02 -17.25 3.18
N ARG A 35 11.64 -16.78 4.28
CA ARG A 35 12.56 -17.64 5.07
C ARG A 35 11.83 -18.85 5.66
N GLU A 36 10.55 -18.69 6.00
CA GLU A 36 9.67 -19.77 6.47
C GLU A 36 9.06 -20.61 5.31
N ARG A 37 9.47 -20.33 4.06
CA ARG A 37 9.01 -21.01 2.84
C ARG A 37 7.52 -20.87 2.56
N VAL A 38 6.89 -19.82 3.04
CA VAL A 38 5.50 -19.49 2.69
C VAL A 38 5.44 -19.03 1.22
N ASP A 39 4.56 -19.62 0.40
CA ASP A 39 4.37 -19.18 -0.99
C ASP A 39 3.55 -17.87 -0.97
N VAL A 40 4.26 -16.75 -1.04
CA VAL A 40 3.71 -15.41 -1.00
C VAL A 40 4.26 -14.55 -2.13
N ARG A 41 3.41 -13.70 -2.71
CA ARG A 41 3.77 -12.72 -3.74
C ARG A 41 3.74 -11.31 -3.16
N TYR A 42 4.72 -10.50 -3.55
CA TYR A 42 4.79 -9.09 -3.19
C TYR A 42 4.40 -8.23 -4.39
N LEU A 43 3.40 -7.39 -4.22
CA LEU A 43 2.92 -6.43 -5.22
C LEU A 43 3.09 -5.01 -4.69
N SER A 44 3.85 -4.18 -5.41
CA SER A 44 4.02 -2.76 -5.11
C SER A 44 3.24 -1.92 -6.14
N MET A 45 2.38 -1.03 -5.66
CA MET A 45 1.63 -0.10 -6.51
C MET A 45 2.57 0.81 -7.31
N ASP A 46 3.66 1.29 -6.70
CA ASP A 46 4.62 2.18 -7.37
C ASP A 46 5.29 1.49 -8.57
N VAL A 47 5.55 0.18 -8.46
CA VAL A 47 6.09 -0.62 -9.56
C VAL A 47 5.00 -0.92 -10.59
N ARG A 48 3.83 -1.37 -10.15
CA ARG A 48 2.73 -1.80 -11.02
C ARG A 48 2.09 -0.64 -11.78
N ARG A 49 2.06 0.55 -11.20
CA ARG A 49 1.54 1.74 -11.86
C ARG A 49 2.17 1.96 -13.22
N LYS A 50 3.48 1.77 -13.37
CA LYS A 50 4.19 1.90 -14.64
C LYS A 50 3.70 0.93 -15.72
N THR A 51 3.21 -0.23 -15.30
CA THR A 51 2.61 -1.24 -16.20
C THR A 51 1.17 -0.91 -16.54
N TYR A 52 0.38 -0.45 -15.56
CA TYR A 52 -1.04 -0.13 -15.77
C TYR A 52 -1.23 1.17 -16.55
N ILE A 53 -0.33 2.14 -16.35
CA ILE A 53 -0.41 3.49 -16.90
C ILE A 53 0.98 3.89 -17.41
N PRO A 54 1.33 3.49 -18.64
CA PRO A 54 2.64 3.81 -19.21
C PRO A 54 2.88 5.32 -19.40
N VAL A 55 1.81 6.08 -19.64
CA VAL A 55 1.84 7.56 -19.82
C VAL A 55 0.88 8.17 -18.79
N PRO A 56 1.36 8.58 -17.60
CA PRO A 56 0.49 9.06 -16.54
C PRO A 56 0.00 10.50 -16.77
N GLU A 57 -1.29 10.72 -16.55
CA GLU A 57 -1.93 12.05 -16.51
C GLU A 57 -2.15 12.55 -15.07
N TYR A 58 -1.93 11.69 -14.08
CA TYR A 58 -2.05 11.96 -12.63
C TYR A 58 -3.46 12.44 -12.19
N THR A 59 -4.50 12.04 -12.92
CA THR A 59 -5.88 12.35 -12.58
C THR A 59 -6.43 11.39 -11.49
N GLU A 60 -7.49 11.81 -10.80
CA GLU A 60 -8.19 10.94 -9.82
C GLU A 60 -8.81 9.72 -10.49
N THR A 61 -9.35 9.87 -11.70
CA THR A 61 -9.88 8.74 -12.50
C THR A 61 -8.79 7.73 -12.83
N GLU A 62 -7.62 8.22 -13.28
CA GLU A 62 -6.47 7.37 -13.55
C GLU A 62 -6.02 6.61 -12.30
N ARG A 63 -5.95 7.30 -11.16
CA ARG A 63 -5.60 6.70 -9.86
C ARG A 63 -6.59 5.59 -9.49
N THR A 64 -7.88 5.86 -9.60
CA THR A 64 -8.95 4.89 -9.32
C THR A 64 -8.82 3.66 -10.21
N ASN A 65 -8.57 3.83 -11.50
CA ASN A 65 -8.38 2.74 -12.45
C ASN A 65 -7.12 1.92 -12.14
N ALA A 66 -6.01 2.57 -11.77
CA ALA A 66 -4.78 1.89 -11.36
C ALA A 66 -5.00 1.02 -10.13
N TYR A 67 -5.71 1.52 -9.12
CA TYR A 67 -6.04 0.73 -7.93
C TYR A 67 -7.01 -0.41 -8.24
N ARG A 68 -7.95 -0.23 -9.17
CA ARG A 68 -8.80 -1.32 -9.64
C ARG A 68 -7.98 -2.47 -10.25
N SER A 69 -7.09 -2.14 -11.19
CA SER A 69 -6.19 -3.13 -11.81
C SER A 69 -5.29 -3.81 -10.79
N PHE A 70 -4.81 -3.07 -9.78
CA PHE A 70 -3.98 -3.59 -8.70
C PHE A 70 -4.74 -4.62 -7.83
N VAL A 71 -5.99 -4.32 -7.50
CA VAL A 71 -6.89 -5.22 -6.78
C VAL A 71 -7.20 -6.47 -7.60
N GLU A 72 -7.49 -6.31 -8.88
CA GLU A 72 -7.80 -7.42 -9.79
C GLU A 72 -6.60 -8.37 -9.96
N GLU A 73 -5.38 -7.83 -10.13
CA GLU A 73 -4.16 -8.64 -10.21
C GLU A 73 -3.92 -9.43 -8.91
N ALA A 74 -4.03 -8.78 -7.76
CA ALA A 74 -3.86 -9.44 -6.46
C ALA A 74 -4.91 -10.55 -6.24
N ALA A 75 -6.18 -10.27 -6.58
CA ALA A 75 -7.25 -11.24 -6.48
C ALA A 75 -7.02 -12.46 -7.38
N GLN A 76 -6.58 -12.26 -8.62
CA GLN A 76 -6.24 -13.35 -9.53
C GLN A 76 -5.15 -14.25 -8.95
N ILE A 77 -4.08 -13.68 -8.40
CA ILE A 77 -3.00 -14.42 -7.76
C ILE A 77 -3.54 -15.23 -6.57
N ALA A 78 -4.38 -14.62 -5.74
CA ALA A 78 -4.97 -15.29 -4.58
C ALA A 78 -5.91 -16.43 -4.99
N TYR A 79 -6.73 -16.26 -6.03
CA TYR A 79 -7.60 -17.33 -6.56
C TYR A 79 -6.81 -18.53 -7.13
N HIS A 80 -5.54 -18.32 -7.51
CA HIS A 80 -4.64 -19.42 -7.86
C HIS A 80 -3.96 -20.07 -6.65
N GLY A 81 -4.43 -19.79 -5.43
CA GLY A 81 -3.98 -20.39 -4.18
C GLY A 81 -2.69 -19.79 -3.59
N LYS A 82 -2.23 -18.65 -4.13
CA LYS A 82 -1.02 -17.97 -3.62
C LYS A 82 -1.40 -16.84 -2.67
N ASN A 83 -0.60 -16.67 -1.64
CA ASN A 83 -0.75 -15.55 -0.72
C ASN A 83 -0.17 -14.26 -1.33
N VAL A 84 -0.72 -13.11 -0.95
CA VAL A 84 -0.29 -11.82 -1.51
C VAL A 84 -0.08 -10.78 -0.42
N ILE A 85 1.05 -10.09 -0.50
CA ILE A 85 1.31 -8.84 0.20
C ILE A 85 1.18 -7.71 -0.81
N MET A 86 0.26 -6.79 -0.58
CA MET A 86 0.08 -5.57 -1.35
C MET A 86 0.69 -4.38 -0.60
N ASP A 87 1.37 -3.50 -1.32
CA ASP A 87 1.98 -2.27 -0.83
C ASP A 87 1.50 -1.10 -1.68
N GLY A 88 0.74 -0.20 -1.09
CA GLY A 88 0.21 0.97 -1.78
C GLY A 88 -0.62 1.87 -0.87
N THR A 89 -0.65 3.16 -1.14
CA THR A 89 -1.33 4.15 -0.28
C THR A 89 -2.81 3.87 -0.11
N ALA A 90 -3.55 3.56 -1.20
CA ALA A 90 -4.98 3.26 -1.18
C ALA A 90 -5.79 4.21 -0.28
N HIS A 91 -5.68 5.51 -0.52
CA HIS A 91 -6.14 6.56 0.38
C HIS A 91 -7.64 6.61 0.61
N ARG A 92 -8.46 6.01 -0.28
CA ARG A 92 -9.92 5.93 -0.15
C ARG A 92 -10.35 4.56 0.38
N LEU A 93 -11.28 4.54 1.33
CA LEU A 93 -11.87 3.30 1.85
C LEU A 93 -12.44 2.38 0.76
N PRO A 94 -13.19 2.87 -0.25
CA PRO A 94 -13.73 2.02 -1.30
C PRO A 94 -12.68 1.20 -2.08
N MET A 95 -11.44 1.70 -2.20
CA MET A 95 -10.34 0.96 -2.85
C MET A 95 -10.00 -0.31 -2.08
N ARG A 96 -9.96 -0.23 -0.75
CA ARG A 96 -9.64 -1.34 0.16
C ARG A 96 -10.83 -2.29 0.31
N GLU A 97 -12.04 -1.74 0.40
CA GLU A 97 -13.28 -2.50 0.47
C GLU A 97 -13.54 -3.34 -0.80
N GLN A 98 -13.05 -2.92 -1.96
CA GLN A 98 -13.14 -3.73 -3.16
C GLN A 98 -12.39 -5.06 -2.98
N MET A 99 -11.18 -5.05 -2.43
CA MET A 99 -10.43 -6.28 -2.15
C MET A 99 -11.13 -7.13 -1.10
N ARG A 100 -11.65 -6.54 -0.02
CA ARG A 100 -12.37 -7.22 1.05
C ARG A 100 -13.59 -7.99 0.51
N ARG A 101 -14.27 -7.46 -0.49
CA ARG A 101 -15.39 -8.15 -1.16
C ARG A 101 -14.96 -9.30 -2.05
N LEU A 102 -13.78 -9.23 -2.63
CA LEU A 102 -13.26 -10.26 -3.55
C LEU A 102 -12.63 -11.43 -2.80
N ILE A 103 -11.90 -11.19 -1.73
CA ILE A 103 -11.10 -12.20 -1.05
C ILE A 103 -11.61 -12.41 0.38
N PRO A 104 -12.11 -13.60 0.72
CA PRO A 104 -12.61 -13.90 2.07
C PRO A 104 -11.55 -13.73 3.16
N ARG A 105 -10.29 -14.05 2.87
CA ARG A 105 -9.15 -13.84 3.77
C ARG A 105 -8.35 -12.62 3.34
N PHE A 106 -8.91 -11.45 3.59
CA PHE A 106 -8.27 -10.16 3.39
C PHE A 106 -8.07 -9.44 4.72
N ALA A 107 -6.91 -8.82 4.91
CA ALA A 107 -6.63 -7.96 6.05
C ALA A 107 -5.93 -6.67 5.61
N GLU A 108 -6.32 -5.57 6.24
CA GLU A 108 -5.69 -4.26 6.10
C GLU A 108 -4.64 -4.09 7.19
N ILE A 109 -3.41 -3.78 6.77
CA ILE A 109 -2.31 -3.43 7.67
C ILE A 109 -2.10 -1.91 7.54
N PHE A 110 -2.64 -1.14 8.48
CA PHE A 110 -2.51 0.30 8.46
C PHE A 110 -1.18 0.74 9.07
N VAL A 111 -0.32 1.34 8.27
CA VAL A 111 0.94 1.96 8.71
C VAL A 111 0.66 3.43 8.96
N ARG A 112 0.39 3.73 10.24
CA ARG A 112 0.09 5.07 10.72
C ARG A 112 1.38 5.83 11.02
N CYS A 113 1.43 7.10 10.66
CA CYS A 113 2.42 8.05 11.13
C CYS A 113 1.84 9.47 11.11
N SER A 114 2.51 10.38 11.81
CA SER A 114 2.21 11.81 11.66
C SER A 114 2.56 12.29 10.25
N LEU A 115 1.85 13.32 9.78
CA LEU A 115 2.19 13.93 8.50
C LEU A 115 3.62 14.52 8.51
N GLU A 116 4.04 15.05 9.65
CA GLU A 116 5.40 15.59 9.85
C GLU A 116 6.46 14.51 9.61
N THR A 117 6.31 13.34 10.24
CA THR A 117 7.21 12.20 10.02
C THR A 117 7.19 11.73 8.57
N ALA A 118 6.00 11.65 7.96
CA ALA A 118 5.86 11.25 6.57
C ALA A 118 6.61 12.20 5.63
N MET A 119 6.47 13.52 5.85
CA MET A 119 7.16 14.57 5.09
C MET A 119 8.67 14.50 5.25
N GLN A 120 9.16 14.32 6.51
CA GLN A 120 10.59 14.20 6.76
C GLN A 120 11.20 12.99 6.05
N ARG A 121 10.57 11.82 6.18
CA ARG A 121 11.04 10.58 5.52
C ARG A 121 10.98 10.64 3.99
N GLU A 122 10.01 11.37 3.46
CA GLU A 122 9.87 11.55 2.01
C GLU A 122 10.97 12.48 1.47
N ARG A 123 11.32 13.54 2.21
CA ARG A 123 12.44 14.44 1.89
C ARG A 123 13.79 13.73 1.88
N ASP A 124 14.00 12.83 2.86
CA ASP A 124 15.26 12.08 3.00
C ASP A 124 15.35 10.88 2.04
N ARG A 125 14.30 10.66 1.23
CA ARG A 125 14.25 9.54 0.28
C ARG A 125 15.16 9.82 -0.92
N PRO A 126 16.07 8.89 -1.29
CA PRO A 126 16.81 9.00 -2.53
C PRO A 126 15.88 9.03 -3.73
N GLU A 127 16.25 9.78 -4.76
CA GLU A 127 15.50 9.84 -6.02
C GLU A 127 15.23 8.43 -6.57
N GLY A 128 14.02 8.21 -7.07
CA GLY A 128 13.63 6.88 -7.54
C GLY A 128 12.28 6.84 -8.26
N THR A 129 11.41 5.94 -7.82
CA THR A 129 10.11 5.67 -8.46
C THR A 129 9.04 6.73 -8.21
N VAL A 130 9.23 7.61 -7.22
CA VAL A 130 8.31 8.67 -6.83
C VAL A 130 9.01 10.01 -6.99
N MET A 131 8.25 11.08 -7.30
CA MET A 131 8.78 12.44 -7.40
C MET A 131 9.43 12.86 -6.06
N ALA A 132 10.65 13.36 -6.10
CA ALA A 132 11.33 13.90 -4.94
C ALA A 132 10.61 15.17 -4.42
N ASP A 133 10.70 15.41 -3.10
CA ASP A 133 10.10 16.56 -2.42
C ASP A 133 8.59 16.72 -2.65
N LEU A 134 7.89 15.58 -2.73
CA LEU A 134 6.46 15.51 -3.07
C LEU A 134 5.61 16.45 -2.20
N TYR A 135 5.78 16.38 -0.89
CA TYR A 135 5.02 17.18 0.07
C TYR A 135 5.37 18.66 0.01
N GLU A 136 6.66 18.99 -0.10
CA GLU A 136 7.12 20.38 -0.18
C GLU A 136 6.57 21.05 -1.44
N LYS A 137 6.62 20.36 -2.56
CA LYS A 137 6.04 20.82 -3.83
C LYS A 137 4.53 21.04 -3.73
N ALA A 138 3.81 20.11 -3.09
CA ALA A 138 2.36 20.24 -2.87
C ALA A 138 2.03 21.44 -1.97
N LEU A 139 2.74 21.60 -0.86
CA LEU A 139 2.56 22.75 0.04
C LEU A 139 2.89 24.09 -0.66
N LYS A 140 3.95 24.12 -1.48
CA LYS A 140 4.30 25.31 -2.29
C LYS A 140 3.17 25.62 -3.28
N ARG A 141 2.69 24.63 -4.01
CA ARG A 141 1.54 24.79 -4.92
C ARG A 141 0.33 25.36 -4.19
N LYS A 142 -0.01 24.81 -3.01
CA LYS A 142 -1.16 25.27 -2.21
C LYS A 142 -1.02 26.72 -1.74
N LYS A 143 0.20 27.18 -1.44
CA LYS A 143 0.48 28.56 -1.02
C LYS A 143 0.52 29.56 -2.18
N THR A 144 1.03 29.17 -3.33
CA THR A 144 1.32 30.08 -4.44
C THR A 144 0.36 29.95 -5.61
N SER A 145 -0.49 28.92 -5.61
CA SER A 145 -1.38 28.53 -6.75
C SER A 145 -0.62 28.25 -8.06
N ILE A 146 0.70 28.12 -8.01
CA ILE A 146 1.53 27.81 -9.18
C ILE A 146 1.43 26.31 -9.45
N GLN A 147 1.04 25.93 -10.67
CA GLN A 147 1.03 24.54 -11.09
C GLN A 147 2.46 24.03 -11.22
N ILE A 148 2.68 22.78 -10.76
CA ILE A 148 3.97 22.09 -10.87
C ILE A 148 3.76 20.89 -11.79
N GLU A 149 4.49 20.87 -12.89
CA GLU A 149 4.39 19.83 -13.91
C GLU A 149 4.68 18.44 -13.31
N GLY A 150 3.86 17.45 -13.66
CA GLY A 150 3.98 16.07 -13.17
C GLY A 150 3.55 15.87 -11.72
N LEU A 151 3.16 16.94 -10.98
CA LEU A 151 2.67 16.83 -9.62
C LEU A 151 1.14 16.69 -9.64
N GLY A 152 0.68 15.44 -9.48
CA GLY A 152 -0.74 15.18 -9.21
C GLY A 152 -1.17 15.58 -7.80
N GLU A 153 -2.38 15.21 -7.39
CA GLU A 153 -2.83 15.40 -6.02
C GLU A 153 -1.98 14.60 -5.03
N VAL A 154 -1.54 15.23 -3.97
CA VAL A 154 -0.69 14.63 -2.93
C VAL A 154 -1.53 14.28 -1.72
N ILE A 155 -1.59 12.98 -1.41
CA ILE A 155 -2.32 12.46 -0.27
C ILE A 155 -1.67 12.95 1.04
N GLY A 156 -2.48 13.53 1.91
CA GLY A 156 -2.04 14.18 3.14
C GLY A 156 -1.91 15.71 3.03
N VAL A 157 -1.92 16.28 1.80
CA VAL A 157 -1.89 17.73 1.56
C VAL A 157 -3.11 18.20 0.77
N ASP A 158 -3.31 17.64 -0.42
CA ASP A 158 -4.43 18.02 -1.30
C ASP A 158 -5.67 17.16 -1.02
N THR A 159 -5.43 15.90 -0.73
CA THR A 159 -6.47 14.89 -0.47
C THR A 159 -6.16 14.18 0.84
N GLU A 160 -7.17 13.99 1.67
CA GLU A 160 -7.05 13.29 2.94
C GLU A 160 -6.85 11.77 2.73
N PHE A 161 -6.12 11.14 3.64
CA PHE A 161 -6.09 9.68 3.77
C PHE A 161 -7.24 9.24 4.68
N GLU A 162 -8.17 8.47 4.15
CA GLU A 162 -9.31 7.93 4.90
C GLU A 162 -8.82 6.77 5.78
N GLU A 163 -8.69 7.01 7.09
CA GLU A 163 -8.31 5.96 8.04
C GLU A 163 -9.45 4.95 8.22
N ASN A 164 -9.09 3.69 8.39
CA ASN A 164 -10.04 2.63 8.75
C ASN A 164 -9.85 2.26 10.23
N PRO A 165 -10.77 2.65 11.12
CA PRO A 165 -10.67 2.30 12.53
C PRO A 165 -10.81 0.79 12.80
N SER A 166 -11.26 0.03 11.79
CA SER A 166 -11.43 -1.42 11.84
C SER A 166 -10.33 -2.17 11.08
N ALA A 167 -9.19 -1.52 10.80
CA ALA A 167 -8.04 -2.20 10.21
C ALA A 167 -7.57 -3.34 11.13
N GLU A 168 -7.31 -4.50 10.55
CA GLU A 168 -7.01 -5.73 11.30
C GLU A 168 -5.67 -5.65 12.04
N CYS A 169 -4.73 -4.86 11.54
CA CYS A 169 -3.47 -4.59 12.21
C CYS A 169 -3.03 -3.14 11.97
N ILE A 170 -2.63 -2.45 13.02
CA ILE A 170 -2.12 -1.08 12.94
C ILE A 170 -0.68 -1.05 13.42
N ILE A 171 0.23 -0.54 12.61
CA ILE A 171 1.61 -0.24 12.98
C ILE A 171 1.71 1.26 13.19
N ASP A 172 2.15 1.70 14.36
CA ASP A 172 2.47 3.10 14.63
C ASP A 172 3.94 3.34 14.30
N SER A 173 4.22 3.79 13.10
CA SER A 173 5.59 3.90 12.62
C SER A 173 6.37 5.11 13.19
N ASP A 174 5.72 5.97 13.95
CA ASP A 174 6.39 6.98 14.75
C ASP A 174 7.04 6.38 16.02
N LEU A 175 6.49 5.27 16.50
CA LEU A 175 6.87 4.62 17.76
C LEU A 175 7.51 3.23 17.58
N GLU A 176 7.11 2.50 16.56
CA GLU A 176 7.50 1.11 16.34
C GLU A 176 8.65 1.00 15.34
N SER A 177 9.74 0.37 15.74
CA SER A 177 10.82 0.01 14.82
C SER A 177 10.36 -0.97 13.74
N ILE A 178 11.15 -1.12 12.68
CA ILE A 178 10.85 -2.06 11.58
C ILE A 178 10.67 -3.49 12.11
N ASN A 179 11.52 -3.93 13.04
CA ASN A 179 11.43 -5.26 13.63
C ASN A 179 10.15 -5.43 14.45
N GLN A 180 9.80 -4.45 15.29
CA GLN A 180 8.58 -4.50 16.09
C GLN A 180 7.32 -4.55 15.21
N GLY A 181 7.23 -3.70 14.19
CA GLY A 181 6.09 -3.71 13.26
C GLY A 181 6.02 -5.00 12.45
N ARG A 182 7.17 -5.53 11.96
CA ARG A 182 7.22 -6.84 11.30
C ARG A 182 6.71 -7.94 12.22
N ASP A 183 7.23 -8.04 13.44
CA ASP A 183 6.89 -9.13 14.37
C ASP A 183 5.42 -9.05 14.80
N LYS A 184 4.89 -7.83 14.94
CA LYS A 184 3.46 -7.58 15.19
C LYS A 184 2.58 -8.12 14.06
N VAL A 185 2.94 -7.88 12.80
CA VAL A 185 2.20 -8.40 11.65
C VAL A 185 2.32 -9.92 11.55
N LEU A 186 3.49 -10.50 11.76
CA LEU A 186 3.67 -11.95 11.76
C LEU A 186 2.82 -12.61 12.86
N ALA A 187 2.85 -12.09 14.09
CA ALA A 187 2.02 -12.57 15.18
C ALA A 187 0.51 -12.37 14.93
N PHE A 188 0.12 -11.34 14.16
CA PHE A 188 -1.25 -11.20 13.69
C PHE A 188 -1.60 -12.31 12.70
N LEU A 189 -0.76 -12.54 11.68
CA LEU A 189 -0.99 -13.58 10.66
C LEU A 189 -1.11 -14.97 11.29
N ASP A 190 -0.26 -15.33 12.23
CA ASP A 190 -0.28 -16.63 12.92
C ASP A 190 -1.61 -16.91 13.66
N ARG A 191 -2.27 -15.86 14.17
CA ARG A 191 -3.57 -16.00 14.85
C ARG A 191 -4.77 -15.91 13.91
N TRP A 192 -4.59 -15.26 12.78
CA TRP A 192 -5.67 -14.98 11.84
C TRP A 192 -5.86 -16.08 10.79
N LEU A 193 -4.80 -16.84 10.47
CA LEU A 193 -4.79 -17.94 9.50
C LEU A 193 -5.17 -19.26 10.11
#